data_fbe79a0442ff945af69eaf780f278da2
#
_entry.id   fbe79a0442ff945af69eaf780f278da2
#
_cell.length_a   1.000
_cell.length_b   1.000
_cell.length_c   1.000
_cell.angle_alpha   90.00
_cell.angle_beta   90.00
_cell.angle_gamma   90.00
#
_symmetry.space_group_name_H-M   'P 1'
#
loop_
_entity.id
_entity.type
_entity.pdbx_description
1 polymer ?
#
loop_
_entity_poly.entity_id
_entity_poly.type
_entity_poly.pdbx_seq_one_letter_code
_entity_poly.pdbx_strand_id
1 'polypeptide(L)'
;MCIRDRFLIGDSAVDGRKNDPGLIKTDYMLRNLSPPVQQLTANVPTSATWDDHDYWGDDVSGTVGHRNRTVEVELLRKMWKMQWNNPQRDLDRAGIYFEAQIGPVHYIALDTRSCRLNDKRGELNSFLGPQQMNWLKETLEVSTSQFILISGGTMWTDYISKAKDTWGTWDIEGRETIFGWIDAKKDSQVLLLSGDRHGARGFKIPRPNGKTLYEFEIGTLGGCPGPDPFGEDRSQQLFGLESRSWAFGELTFKLRNGKPDATFRLIDASGKVVQRILT
;
A
#
# COMPACT_ATOMS: atom_id res chain seq x y z
N MET A 1 16.98 -16.76 13.09
CA MET A 1 16.99 -16.54 11.61
C MET A 1 16.40 -15.17 11.36
N CYS A 2 17.10 -14.30 10.64
CA CYS A 2 16.60 -12.97 10.30
C CYS A 2 15.91 -13.10 8.94
N ILE A 3 14.58 -12.96 8.89
CA ILE A 3 13.83 -12.92 7.63
C ILE A 3 13.79 -11.46 7.20
N ARG A 4 14.13 -11.19 5.93
CA ARG A 4 14.04 -9.87 5.32
C ARG A 4 13.23 -9.99 4.06
N ASP A 5 12.17 -9.21 3.98
CA ASP A 5 11.30 -9.09 2.81
C ASP A 5 11.12 -7.62 2.48
N ARG A 6 10.82 -7.34 1.21
CA ARG A 6 10.55 -6.00 0.72
C ARG A 6 9.19 -5.94 0.07
N PHE A 7 8.51 -4.83 0.34
CA PHE A 7 7.24 -4.50 -0.29
C PHE A 7 7.38 -3.18 -1.05
N LEU A 8 6.99 -3.19 -2.32
CA LEU A 8 6.80 -1.98 -3.12
C LEU A 8 5.32 -1.64 -3.11
N ILE A 9 5.01 -0.41 -2.74
CA ILE A 9 3.63 0.04 -2.53
C ILE A 9 3.31 1.12 -3.55
N GLY A 10 2.99 0.67 -4.76
CA GLY A 10 2.63 1.51 -5.89
C GLY A 10 3.80 2.14 -6.65
N ASP A 11 3.47 2.77 -7.75
CA ASP A 11 4.32 3.59 -8.63
C ASP A 11 5.68 2.98 -8.96
N SER A 12 5.65 1.79 -9.50
CA SER A 12 6.84 0.96 -9.70
C SER A 12 7.65 1.30 -10.97
N ALA A 13 7.64 2.57 -11.40
CA ALA A 13 8.31 3.08 -12.59
C ALA A 13 7.77 2.52 -13.93
N VAL A 14 6.49 2.25 -13.98
CA VAL A 14 5.73 1.88 -15.18
C VAL A 14 4.67 2.95 -15.43
N ASP A 15 4.45 3.32 -16.67
CA ASP A 15 3.46 4.35 -17.01
C ASP A 15 2.35 3.77 -17.90
N GLY A 16 1.22 3.45 -17.27
CA GLY A 16 0.02 2.93 -17.93
C GLY A 16 -0.60 3.90 -18.94
N ARG A 17 -0.31 5.21 -18.82
CA ARG A 17 -0.80 6.25 -19.77
C ARG A 17 -0.34 6.03 -21.21
N LYS A 18 0.71 5.24 -21.41
CA LYS A 18 1.17 4.88 -22.74
C LYS A 18 0.10 4.19 -23.58
N ASN A 19 -0.91 3.60 -22.94
CA ASN A 19 -2.07 2.99 -23.60
C ASN A 19 -1.70 1.96 -24.69
N ASP A 20 -0.51 1.38 -24.56
CA ASP A 20 0.06 0.40 -25.48
C ASP A 20 0.71 -0.72 -24.67
N PRO A 21 0.22 -1.96 -24.80
CA PRO A 21 0.75 -3.09 -24.04
C PRO A 21 2.25 -3.34 -24.28
N GLY A 22 2.73 -3.07 -25.50
CA GLY A 22 4.14 -3.23 -25.86
C GLY A 22 5.03 -2.22 -25.13
N LEU A 23 4.61 -0.95 -25.06
CA LEU A 23 5.32 0.10 -24.34
C LEU A 23 5.31 -0.16 -22.83
N ILE A 24 4.15 -0.53 -22.27
CA ILE A 24 4.04 -0.89 -20.84
C ILE A 24 4.96 -2.07 -20.50
N LYS A 25 4.96 -3.10 -21.34
CA LYS A 25 5.87 -4.26 -21.19
C LYS A 25 7.34 -3.81 -21.26
N THR A 26 7.66 -2.88 -22.12
CA THR A 26 9.02 -2.33 -22.24
C THR A 26 9.45 -1.62 -20.97
N ASP A 27 8.57 -0.86 -20.31
CA ASP A 27 8.87 -0.22 -19.03
C ASP A 27 9.20 -1.26 -17.94
N TYR A 28 8.41 -2.33 -17.85
CA TYR A 28 8.73 -3.43 -16.95
C TYR A 28 10.10 -4.04 -17.23
N MET A 29 10.43 -4.26 -18.51
CA MET A 29 11.73 -4.80 -18.91
C MET A 29 12.87 -3.85 -18.53
N LEU A 30 12.77 -2.57 -18.85
CA LEU A 30 13.78 -1.56 -18.54
C LEU A 30 14.01 -1.45 -17.03
N ARG A 31 12.93 -1.42 -16.25
CA ARG A 31 13.04 -1.44 -14.79
C ARG A 31 13.77 -2.69 -14.29
N ASN A 32 13.37 -3.87 -14.77
CA ASN A 32 13.95 -5.14 -14.33
C ASN A 32 15.40 -5.32 -14.78
N LEU A 33 15.82 -4.66 -15.86
CA LEU A 33 17.22 -4.64 -16.33
C LEU A 33 18.08 -3.59 -15.61
N SER A 34 17.49 -2.70 -14.85
CA SER A 34 18.23 -1.71 -14.06
C SER A 34 19.13 -2.41 -13.03
N PRO A 35 20.46 -2.15 -13.02
CA PRO A 35 21.37 -2.83 -12.11
C PRO A 35 21.02 -2.72 -10.62
N PRO A 36 20.58 -1.55 -10.09
CA PRO A 36 20.15 -1.46 -8.70
C PRO A 36 18.95 -2.34 -8.38
N VAL A 37 17.97 -2.45 -9.31
CA VAL A 37 16.80 -3.31 -9.13
C VAL A 37 17.21 -4.78 -9.15
N GLN A 38 18.07 -5.17 -10.08
CA GLN A 38 18.60 -6.55 -10.15
C GLN A 38 19.34 -6.93 -8.89
N GLN A 39 20.24 -6.07 -8.41
CA GLN A 39 21.02 -6.31 -7.20
C GLN A 39 20.10 -6.47 -5.99
N LEU A 40 19.07 -5.67 -5.90
CA LEU A 40 18.13 -5.72 -4.79
C LEU A 40 17.27 -7.00 -4.83
N THR A 41 16.63 -7.27 -5.96
CA THR A 41 15.71 -8.42 -6.10
C THR A 41 16.43 -9.77 -6.08
N ALA A 42 17.73 -9.80 -6.42
CA ALA A 42 18.55 -11.00 -6.27
C ALA A 42 18.88 -11.34 -4.80
N ASN A 43 18.80 -10.36 -3.89
CA ASN A 43 19.21 -10.54 -2.49
C ASN A 43 18.05 -10.46 -1.50
N VAL A 44 16.93 -9.87 -1.89
CA VAL A 44 15.77 -9.66 -1.00
C VAL A 44 14.50 -10.09 -1.73
N PRO A 45 13.73 -11.06 -1.20
CA PRO A 45 12.41 -11.36 -1.71
C PRO A 45 11.58 -10.08 -1.80
N THR A 46 10.97 -9.85 -2.95
CA THR A 46 10.25 -8.61 -3.22
C THR A 46 8.85 -8.92 -3.72
N SER A 47 7.85 -8.41 -3.02
CA SER A 47 6.46 -8.39 -3.43
C SER A 47 6.02 -6.96 -3.70
N ALA A 48 4.97 -6.78 -4.50
CA ALA A 48 4.50 -5.45 -4.86
C ALA A 48 2.96 -5.38 -4.94
N THR A 49 2.43 -4.20 -4.67
CA THR A 49 1.10 -3.78 -5.07
C THR A 49 1.21 -2.62 -6.05
N TRP A 50 0.23 -2.41 -6.87
CA TRP A 50 0.22 -1.27 -7.79
C TRP A 50 -0.44 -0.03 -7.19
N ASP A 51 -0.24 1.09 -7.89
CA ASP A 51 -1.04 2.27 -7.71
C ASP A 51 -1.50 2.85 -9.05
N ASP A 52 -1.94 4.10 -9.08
CA ASP A 52 -2.62 4.71 -10.24
C ASP A 52 -1.75 4.76 -11.50
N HIS A 53 -0.47 5.12 -11.38
CA HIS A 53 0.44 5.15 -12.52
C HIS A 53 0.75 3.76 -13.09
N ASP A 54 0.93 2.75 -12.24
CA ASP A 54 1.09 1.36 -12.70
C ASP A 54 -0.19 0.86 -13.36
N TYR A 55 -1.35 1.29 -12.84
CA TYR A 55 -2.65 0.87 -13.33
C TYR A 55 -3.01 1.58 -14.63
N TRP A 56 -2.92 2.92 -14.67
CA TRP A 56 -3.26 3.69 -15.86
C TRP A 56 -2.66 5.10 -15.90
N GLY A 57 -2.65 5.83 -14.80
CA GLY A 57 -2.17 7.22 -14.68
C GLY A 57 -2.86 7.96 -13.55
N ASP A 58 -2.52 9.22 -13.41
CA ASP A 58 -2.84 10.11 -12.30
C ASP A 58 -4.31 10.02 -11.83
N ASP A 59 -4.51 9.62 -10.58
CA ASP A 59 -5.79 9.40 -9.88
C ASP A 59 -6.74 8.38 -10.57
N VAL A 60 -6.25 7.56 -11.52
CA VAL A 60 -7.09 6.63 -12.28
C VAL A 60 -7.42 5.37 -11.48
N SER A 61 -8.67 4.92 -11.60
CA SER A 61 -9.17 3.73 -10.91
C SER A 61 -10.41 3.14 -11.59
N GLY A 62 -10.76 1.91 -11.23
CA GLY A 62 -11.98 1.24 -11.72
C GLY A 62 -11.97 0.89 -13.20
N THR A 63 -13.13 0.54 -13.72
CA THR A 63 -13.30 0.07 -15.11
C THR A 63 -13.94 1.10 -16.04
N VAL A 64 -14.49 2.20 -15.49
CA VAL A 64 -15.34 3.15 -16.23
C VAL A 64 -14.64 4.49 -16.45
N GLY A 65 -14.78 5.02 -17.65
CA GLY A 65 -14.70 6.47 -17.86
C GLY A 65 -13.43 7.07 -18.45
N HIS A 66 -12.47 6.28 -18.91
CA HIS A 66 -11.30 6.86 -19.59
C HIS A 66 -11.49 6.84 -21.11
N ARG A 67 -11.81 8.02 -21.67
CA ARG A 67 -12.23 8.22 -23.07
C ARG A 67 -11.27 7.66 -24.13
N ASN A 68 -10.01 7.42 -23.78
CA ASN A 68 -9.00 6.96 -24.72
C ASN A 68 -8.34 5.64 -24.33
N ARG A 69 -8.97 4.88 -23.43
CA ARG A 69 -8.41 3.62 -22.99
C ARG A 69 -8.61 2.53 -24.03
N THR A 70 -7.53 2.02 -24.57
CA THR A 70 -7.54 0.87 -25.50
C THR A 70 -7.03 -0.41 -24.86
N VAL A 71 -6.29 -0.31 -23.75
CA VAL A 71 -5.81 -1.47 -23.01
C VAL A 71 -6.84 -1.89 -21.98
N GLU A 72 -7.29 -3.14 -22.09
CA GLU A 72 -8.25 -3.70 -21.17
C GLU A 72 -7.67 -3.88 -19.75
N VAL A 73 -8.50 -3.62 -18.73
CA VAL A 73 -8.11 -3.78 -17.31
C VAL A 73 -7.54 -5.18 -17.04
N GLU A 74 -8.18 -6.17 -17.62
CA GLU A 74 -7.79 -7.56 -17.43
C GLU A 74 -6.39 -7.85 -18.00
N LEU A 75 -6.05 -7.24 -19.12
CA LEU A 75 -4.72 -7.34 -19.68
C LEU A 75 -3.68 -6.69 -18.78
N LEU A 76 -3.97 -5.49 -18.23
CA LEU A 76 -3.09 -4.82 -17.27
C LEU A 76 -2.85 -5.67 -16.03
N ARG A 77 -3.91 -6.26 -15.46
CA ARG A 77 -3.80 -7.18 -14.32
C ARG A 77 -2.90 -8.38 -14.62
N LYS A 78 -3.11 -9.01 -15.78
CA LYS A 78 -2.28 -10.15 -16.22
C LYS A 78 -0.83 -9.74 -16.39
N MET A 79 -0.58 -8.61 -17.05
CA MET A 79 0.78 -8.07 -17.23
C MET A 79 1.45 -7.82 -15.88
N TRP A 80 0.76 -7.17 -14.93
CA TRP A 80 1.26 -6.94 -13.58
C TRP A 80 1.60 -8.26 -12.87
N LYS A 81 0.67 -9.19 -12.82
CA LYS A 81 0.86 -10.50 -12.17
C LYS A 81 2.01 -11.30 -12.76
N MET A 82 2.34 -11.09 -14.02
CA MET A 82 3.48 -11.73 -14.68
C MET A 82 4.83 -11.10 -14.31
N GLN A 83 4.84 -9.84 -13.86
CA GLN A 83 6.07 -9.10 -13.56
C GLN A 83 6.54 -9.25 -12.11
N TRP A 84 5.64 -9.65 -11.21
CA TRP A 84 5.92 -9.78 -9.79
C TRP A 84 5.74 -11.22 -9.30
N ASN A 85 6.65 -11.66 -8.47
CA ASN A 85 6.57 -12.99 -7.85
C ASN A 85 5.77 -12.92 -6.53
N ASN A 86 4.60 -12.29 -6.60
CA ASN A 86 3.70 -12.20 -5.45
C ASN A 86 3.19 -13.59 -5.06
N PRO A 87 2.95 -13.86 -3.77
CA PRO A 87 2.25 -15.04 -3.31
C PRO A 87 0.85 -15.16 -3.94
N GLN A 88 0.31 -16.37 -3.96
CA GLN A 88 -1.05 -16.67 -4.48
C GLN A 88 -1.30 -16.10 -5.88
N ARG A 89 -0.40 -16.37 -6.77
CA ARG A 89 -0.43 -15.91 -8.16
C ARG A 89 -1.57 -16.58 -8.94
N ASP A 90 -2.80 -16.18 -8.65
CA ASP A 90 -3.97 -16.51 -9.45
C ASP A 90 -4.13 -15.46 -10.55
N LEU A 91 -3.85 -15.85 -11.81
CA LEU A 91 -3.92 -14.95 -12.96
C LEU A 91 -5.35 -14.58 -13.31
N ASP A 92 -6.33 -15.37 -12.93
CA ASP A 92 -7.74 -15.17 -13.26
C ASP A 92 -8.51 -14.42 -12.17
N ARG A 93 -7.92 -14.20 -10.99
CA ARG A 93 -8.55 -13.40 -9.93
C ARG A 93 -8.79 -11.97 -10.40
N ALA A 94 -9.99 -11.45 -10.17
CA ALA A 94 -10.36 -10.07 -10.43
C ALA A 94 -9.72 -9.12 -9.40
N GLY A 95 -8.47 -8.75 -9.62
CA GLY A 95 -7.66 -7.90 -8.73
C GLY A 95 -6.26 -8.47 -8.53
N ILE A 96 -5.38 -7.65 -7.94
CA ILE A 96 -4.00 -8.03 -7.66
C ILE A 96 -3.73 -8.25 -6.17
N TYR A 97 -4.77 -8.16 -5.33
CA TYR A 97 -4.67 -8.33 -3.89
C TYR A 97 -4.26 -9.76 -3.51
N PHE A 98 -3.49 -9.88 -2.45
CA PHE A 98 -2.98 -11.16 -1.94
C PHE A 98 -2.64 -11.07 -0.45
N GLU A 99 -2.39 -12.22 0.15
CA GLU A 99 -1.85 -12.34 1.50
C GLU A 99 -0.62 -13.26 1.51
N ALA A 100 0.21 -13.10 2.55
CA ALA A 100 1.36 -13.94 2.79
C ALA A 100 1.68 -14.05 4.28
N GLN A 101 2.05 -15.25 4.73
CA GLN A 101 2.61 -15.43 6.05
C GLN A 101 4.14 -15.32 6.01
N ILE A 102 4.70 -14.33 6.69
CA ILE A 102 6.14 -14.05 6.72
C ILE A 102 6.63 -14.10 8.17
N GLY A 103 7.05 -15.27 8.59
CA GLY A 103 7.37 -15.51 10.01
C GLY A 103 6.17 -15.17 10.90
N PRO A 104 6.30 -14.26 11.88
CA PRO A 104 5.20 -13.89 12.77
C PRO A 104 4.25 -12.84 12.17
N VAL A 105 4.51 -12.39 10.94
CA VAL A 105 3.76 -11.31 10.28
C VAL A 105 2.81 -11.88 9.23
N HIS A 106 1.54 -11.53 9.32
CA HIS A 106 0.58 -11.72 8.26
C HIS A 106 0.53 -10.45 7.40
N TYR A 107 1.08 -10.52 6.21
CA TYR A 107 1.07 -9.43 5.24
C TYR A 107 -0.15 -9.53 4.33
N ILE A 108 -0.89 -8.44 4.20
CA ILE A 108 -2.09 -8.32 3.37
C ILE A 108 -1.89 -7.15 2.43
N ALA A 109 -1.84 -7.42 1.13
CA ALA A 109 -1.73 -6.41 0.08
C ALA A 109 -3.09 -6.19 -0.59
N LEU A 110 -3.52 -4.94 -0.68
CA LEU A 110 -4.80 -4.54 -1.27
C LEU A 110 -4.62 -4.03 -2.71
N ASP A 111 -5.62 -4.27 -3.52
CA ASP A 111 -5.79 -3.62 -4.81
C ASP A 111 -6.68 -2.39 -4.62
N THR A 112 -6.07 -1.24 -4.49
CA THR A 112 -6.76 0.03 -4.25
C THR A 112 -7.15 0.76 -5.53
N ARG A 113 -6.98 0.16 -6.71
CA ARG A 113 -7.26 0.81 -8.00
C ARG A 113 -8.28 0.08 -8.86
N SER A 114 -8.03 -1.18 -9.22
CA SER A 114 -8.81 -1.83 -10.27
C SER A 114 -10.20 -2.30 -9.84
N CYS A 115 -10.44 -2.43 -8.54
CA CYS A 115 -11.71 -2.90 -8.00
C CYS A 115 -12.68 -1.77 -7.62
N ARG A 116 -12.27 -0.50 -7.76
CA ARG A 116 -13.13 0.65 -7.43
C ARG A 116 -14.36 0.72 -8.33
N LEU A 117 -15.50 1.07 -7.72
CA LEU A 117 -16.77 1.30 -8.40
C LEU A 117 -16.98 2.81 -8.55
N ASN A 118 -16.44 3.38 -9.63
CA ASN A 118 -16.41 4.84 -9.85
C ASN A 118 -17.79 5.50 -9.86
N ASP A 119 -18.80 4.79 -10.36
CA ASP A 119 -20.20 5.19 -10.41
C ASP A 119 -20.89 5.15 -9.03
N LYS A 120 -20.24 4.52 -8.05
CA LYS A 120 -20.72 4.37 -6.68
C LYS A 120 -19.86 5.08 -5.64
N ARG A 121 -19.05 6.02 -6.07
CA ARG A 121 -18.19 6.78 -5.15
C ARG A 121 -19.01 7.39 -4.01
N GLY A 122 -18.60 7.15 -2.78
CA GLY A 122 -19.30 7.56 -1.55
C GLY A 122 -20.20 6.49 -0.96
N GLU A 123 -20.45 5.38 -1.67
CA GLU A 123 -21.24 4.25 -1.16
C GLU A 123 -20.32 3.19 -0.53
N LEU A 124 -20.89 2.41 0.38
CA LEU A 124 -20.21 1.27 1.00
C LEU A 124 -19.70 0.28 -0.05
N ASN A 125 -18.49 -0.20 0.12
CA ASN A 125 -17.76 -1.11 -0.77
C ASN A 125 -17.40 -0.52 -2.14
N SER A 126 -17.49 0.79 -2.33
CA SER A 126 -17.10 1.41 -3.60
C SER A 126 -15.60 1.48 -3.83
N PHE A 127 -14.79 1.41 -2.77
CA PHE A 127 -13.34 1.54 -2.86
C PHE A 127 -12.62 0.23 -3.22
N LEU A 128 -12.85 -0.83 -2.48
CA LEU A 128 -12.26 -2.15 -2.75
C LEU A 128 -13.14 -3.07 -3.60
N GLY A 129 -14.40 -2.69 -3.81
CA GLY A 129 -15.41 -3.57 -4.36
C GLY A 129 -15.83 -4.68 -3.38
N PRO A 130 -17.04 -5.24 -3.55
CA PRO A 130 -17.61 -6.18 -2.59
C PRO A 130 -16.81 -7.49 -2.48
N GLN A 131 -16.22 -7.94 -3.58
CA GLN A 131 -15.47 -9.20 -3.59
C GLN A 131 -14.18 -9.10 -2.76
N GLN A 132 -13.41 -8.03 -2.91
CA GLN A 132 -12.19 -7.82 -2.13
C GLN A 132 -12.51 -7.51 -0.67
N MET A 133 -13.60 -6.77 -0.39
CA MET A 133 -14.07 -6.53 0.99
C MET A 133 -14.40 -7.83 1.72
N ASN A 134 -15.13 -8.75 1.07
CA ASN A 134 -15.43 -10.05 1.66
C ASN A 134 -14.16 -10.88 1.90
N TRP A 135 -13.26 -10.91 0.92
CA TRP A 135 -11.98 -11.60 1.06
C TRP A 135 -11.14 -11.02 2.22
N LEU A 136 -11.06 -9.70 2.35
CA LEU A 136 -10.33 -9.05 3.43
C LEU A 136 -10.92 -9.37 4.80
N LYS A 137 -12.25 -9.38 4.90
CA LYS A 137 -12.96 -9.77 6.11
C LYS A 137 -12.59 -11.20 6.53
N GLU A 138 -12.76 -12.16 5.62
CA GLU A 138 -12.43 -13.57 5.87
C GLU A 138 -10.95 -13.75 6.24
N THR A 139 -10.05 -13.08 5.52
CA THR A 139 -8.61 -13.08 5.79
C THR A 139 -8.29 -12.57 7.20
N LEU A 140 -8.91 -11.47 7.60
CA LEU A 140 -8.75 -10.94 8.95
C LEU A 140 -9.36 -11.86 10.01
N GLU A 141 -10.54 -12.42 9.77
CA GLU A 141 -11.22 -13.31 10.72
C GLU A 141 -10.38 -14.55 11.06
N VAL A 142 -9.80 -15.19 10.04
CA VAL A 142 -9.00 -16.42 10.24
C VAL A 142 -7.57 -16.16 10.73
N SER A 143 -7.08 -14.94 10.57
CA SER A 143 -5.71 -14.60 11.00
C SER A 143 -5.53 -14.73 12.51
N THR A 144 -4.54 -15.50 12.93
CA THR A 144 -4.10 -15.63 14.31
C THR A 144 -2.72 -15.02 14.55
N SER A 145 -2.19 -14.31 13.57
CA SER A 145 -0.86 -13.71 13.64
C SER A 145 -0.81 -12.57 14.64
N GLN A 146 0.29 -12.50 15.39
CA GLN A 146 0.51 -11.42 16.36
C GLN A 146 0.77 -10.07 15.70
N PHE A 147 1.26 -10.08 14.46
CA PHE A 147 1.42 -8.88 13.64
C PHE A 147 0.64 -9.03 12.35
N ILE A 148 -0.15 -8.01 12.02
CA ILE A 148 -0.87 -7.92 10.76
C ILE A 148 -0.43 -6.63 10.09
N LEU A 149 0.06 -6.72 8.87
CA LEU A 149 0.51 -5.58 8.08
C LEU A 149 -0.37 -5.45 6.85
N ILE A 150 -1.16 -4.39 6.77
CA ILE A 150 -2.08 -4.15 5.65
C ILE A 150 -1.52 -3.02 4.79
N SER A 151 -1.28 -3.28 3.52
CA SER A 151 -0.75 -2.28 2.59
C SER A 151 -1.70 -2.03 1.42
N GLY A 152 -1.70 -0.80 0.94
CA GLY A 152 -2.35 -0.37 -0.29
C GLY A 152 -1.67 0.87 -0.86
N GLY A 153 -1.83 1.15 -2.15
CA GLY A 153 -1.25 2.34 -2.77
C GLY A 153 -1.79 3.63 -2.15
N THR A 154 -3.06 3.68 -1.82
CA THR A 154 -3.77 4.89 -1.38
C THR A 154 -3.75 5.07 0.13
N MET A 155 -3.70 6.32 0.60
CA MET A 155 -3.72 6.67 2.02
C MET A 155 -5.05 6.34 2.71
N TRP A 156 -4.96 5.80 3.93
CA TRP A 156 -6.10 5.49 4.79
C TRP A 156 -6.71 6.74 5.44
N THR A 157 -5.88 7.73 5.74
CA THR A 157 -6.30 8.97 6.40
C THR A 157 -6.46 10.12 5.41
N ASP A 158 -7.24 11.13 5.80
CA ASP A 158 -7.47 12.35 5.03
C ASP A 158 -6.67 13.54 5.59
N TYR A 159 -5.65 13.30 6.40
CA TYR A 159 -4.86 14.34 7.05
C TYR A 159 -4.00 15.15 6.07
N ILE A 160 -3.68 14.55 4.93
CA ILE A 160 -3.00 15.20 3.81
C ILE A 160 -3.90 15.13 2.59
N SER A 161 -3.97 16.21 1.82
CA SER A 161 -4.72 16.26 0.55
C SER A 161 -6.20 15.86 0.69
N LYS A 162 -6.85 16.40 1.70
CA LYS A 162 -8.29 16.23 1.92
C LYS A 162 -9.09 16.40 0.62
N ALA A 163 -10.04 15.51 0.38
CA ALA A 163 -10.87 15.45 -0.81
C ALA A 163 -10.14 15.07 -2.11
N LYS A 164 -8.88 14.66 -2.04
CA LYS A 164 -8.17 14.00 -3.13
C LYS A 164 -8.39 12.47 -3.09
N ASP A 165 -7.44 11.70 -3.59
CA ASP A 165 -7.49 10.26 -3.68
C ASP A 165 -7.15 9.60 -2.33
N THR A 166 -8.10 9.61 -1.41
CA THR A 166 -8.01 8.97 -0.09
C THR A 166 -9.27 8.17 0.18
N TRP A 167 -9.21 7.26 1.14
CA TRP A 167 -10.35 6.43 1.52
C TRP A 167 -11.57 7.26 1.94
N GLY A 168 -11.37 8.33 2.71
CA GLY A 168 -12.44 9.16 3.23
C GLY A 168 -13.24 9.90 2.17
N THR A 169 -12.66 10.13 1.00
CA THR A 169 -13.36 10.75 -0.12
C THR A 169 -14.11 9.75 -1.01
N TRP A 170 -13.79 8.47 -0.86
CA TRP A 170 -14.35 7.40 -1.67
C TRP A 170 -15.37 6.54 -0.92
N ASP A 171 -14.99 6.05 0.24
CA ASP A 171 -15.76 5.03 0.97
C ASP A 171 -15.41 5.09 2.46
N ILE A 172 -15.89 6.15 3.14
CA ILE A 172 -15.62 6.32 4.57
C ILE A 172 -16.25 5.20 5.40
N GLU A 173 -17.43 4.72 5.00
CA GLU A 173 -18.13 3.65 5.71
C GLU A 173 -17.39 2.32 5.56
N GLY A 174 -16.89 2.01 4.36
CA GLY A 174 -16.07 0.83 4.11
C GLY A 174 -14.75 0.86 4.89
N ARG A 175 -14.10 2.02 4.94
CA ARG A 175 -12.90 2.20 5.79
C ARG A 175 -13.20 1.94 7.26
N GLU A 176 -14.23 2.54 7.82
CA GLU A 176 -14.60 2.36 9.23
C GLU A 176 -15.05 0.92 9.51
N THR A 177 -15.65 0.25 8.54
CA THR A 177 -15.99 -1.18 8.62
C THR A 177 -14.71 -2.03 8.76
N ILE A 178 -13.69 -1.77 7.93
CA ILE A 178 -12.39 -2.45 8.03
C ILE A 178 -11.74 -2.16 9.39
N PHE A 179 -11.76 -0.91 9.83
CA PHE A 179 -11.21 -0.54 11.14
C PHE A 179 -11.95 -1.25 12.28
N GLY A 180 -13.26 -1.47 12.17
CA GLY A 180 -14.03 -2.29 13.11
C GLY A 180 -13.55 -3.74 13.16
N TRP A 181 -13.24 -4.36 12.03
CA TRP A 181 -12.65 -5.71 11.99
C TRP A 181 -11.25 -5.75 12.63
N ILE A 182 -10.46 -4.71 12.39
CA ILE A 182 -9.13 -4.55 13.01
C ILE A 182 -9.25 -4.35 14.53
N ASP A 183 -10.20 -3.55 14.99
CA ASP A 183 -10.44 -3.29 16.41
C ASP A 183 -10.83 -4.57 17.19
N ALA A 184 -11.44 -5.54 16.50
CA ALA A 184 -11.79 -6.84 17.06
C ALA A 184 -10.55 -7.75 17.26
N LYS A 185 -9.41 -7.47 16.64
CA LYS A 185 -8.14 -8.21 16.79
C LYS A 185 -7.45 -7.81 18.10
N LYS A 186 -7.84 -8.46 19.22
CA LYS A 186 -7.35 -8.08 20.55
C LYS A 186 -5.88 -8.41 20.79
N ASP A 187 -5.41 -9.54 20.22
CA ASP A 187 -4.08 -10.10 20.44
C ASP A 187 -3.10 -9.82 19.29
N SER A 188 -3.54 -9.06 18.29
CA SER A 188 -2.72 -8.69 17.14
C SER A 188 -2.40 -7.20 17.17
N GLN A 189 -1.17 -6.85 16.80
CA GLN A 189 -0.81 -5.49 16.43
C GLN A 189 -1.00 -5.32 14.93
N VAL A 190 -1.85 -4.37 14.54
CA VAL A 190 -2.12 -4.09 13.13
C VAL A 190 -1.48 -2.75 12.74
N LEU A 191 -0.74 -2.76 11.64
CA LEU A 191 -0.10 -1.58 11.06
C LEU A 191 -0.60 -1.40 9.63
N LEU A 192 -0.79 -0.15 9.23
CA LEU A 192 -1.25 0.25 7.92
C LEU A 192 -0.09 0.87 7.14
N LEU A 193 0.07 0.46 5.89
CA LEU A 193 1.02 1.05 4.95
C LEU A 193 0.28 1.67 3.79
N SER A 194 0.76 2.82 3.33
CA SER A 194 0.21 3.54 2.19
C SER A 194 1.30 4.12 1.29
N GLY A 195 0.91 4.60 0.13
CA GLY A 195 1.75 5.23 -0.88
C GLY A 195 1.05 6.44 -1.52
N ASP A 196 1.20 6.62 -2.85
CA ASP A 196 0.57 7.61 -3.71
C ASP A 196 1.07 9.05 -3.54
N ARG A 197 1.16 9.55 -2.33
CA ARG A 197 1.36 11.01 -2.10
C ARG A 197 2.83 11.44 -2.09
N HIS A 198 3.73 10.62 -2.65
CA HIS A 198 5.13 10.93 -2.92
C HIS A 198 5.86 11.57 -1.74
N GLY A 199 5.69 11.03 -0.54
CA GLY A 199 6.34 11.52 0.67
C GLY A 199 6.60 10.43 1.68
N ALA A 200 7.18 10.79 2.81
CA ALA A 200 7.28 9.91 3.95
C ALA A 200 6.59 10.57 5.14
N ARG A 201 5.53 9.96 5.62
CA ARG A 201 4.67 10.49 6.69
C ARG A 201 4.23 9.35 7.60
N GLY A 202 3.96 9.70 8.85
CA GLY A 202 3.35 8.78 9.80
C GLY A 202 2.19 9.42 10.53
N PHE A 203 1.14 8.65 10.75
CA PHE A 203 -0.08 9.12 11.41
C PHE A 203 -0.52 8.16 12.50
N LYS A 204 -1.18 8.73 13.52
CA LYS A 204 -1.96 8.02 14.53
C LYS A 204 -3.44 8.12 14.18
N ILE A 205 -4.14 7.01 14.24
CA ILE A 205 -5.57 6.94 14.03
C ILE A 205 -6.20 6.46 15.34
N PRO A 206 -6.70 7.37 16.19
CA PRO A 206 -7.36 6.99 17.44
C PRO A 206 -8.60 6.14 17.15
N ARG A 207 -8.79 5.08 17.93
CA ARG A 207 -9.97 4.20 17.81
C ARG A 207 -10.89 4.34 19.02
N PRO A 208 -12.21 4.12 18.84
CA PRO A 208 -13.19 4.21 19.94
C PRO A 208 -12.91 3.28 21.12
N ASN A 209 -12.22 2.17 20.90
CA ASN A 209 -11.83 1.20 21.92
C ASN A 209 -10.59 1.63 22.74
N GLY A 210 -10.07 2.86 22.53
CA GLY A 210 -8.88 3.39 23.17
C GLY A 210 -7.55 2.93 22.55
N LYS A 211 -7.59 2.06 21.53
CA LYS A 211 -6.40 1.69 20.76
C LYS A 211 -6.01 2.82 19.80
N THR A 212 -4.82 2.70 19.26
CA THR A 212 -4.31 3.55 18.17
C THR A 212 -3.85 2.67 17.03
N LEU A 213 -4.36 2.91 15.82
CA LEU A 213 -3.76 2.39 14.60
C LEU A 213 -2.67 3.35 14.13
N TYR A 214 -1.68 2.80 13.45
CA TYR A 214 -0.59 3.56 12.86
C TYR A 214 -0.60 3.37 11.36
N GLU A 215 -0.56 4.49 10.64
CA GLU A 215 -0.37 4.51 9.19
C GLU A 215 1.01 5.07 8.88
N PHE A 216 1.74 4.39 8.00
CA PHE A 216 3.01 4.86 7.47
C PHE A 216 2.93 4.93 5.95
N GLU A 217 2.99 6.13 5.42
CA GLU A 217 3.31 6.38 4.02
C GLU A 217 4.83 6.35 3.89
N ILE A 218 5.33 5.41 3.09
CA ILE A 218 6.74 5.05 3.10
C ILE A 218 7.45 5.60 1.89
N GLY A 219 7.76 6.88 1.93
CA GLY A 219 8.77 7.54 1.11
C GLY A 219 8.71 7.37 -0.39
N THR A 220 9.48 8.18 -1.06
CA THR A 220 9.74 8.08 -2.49
C THR A 220 11.14 7.49 -2.72
N LEU A 221 11.22 6.43 -3.52
CA LEU A 221 12.51 5.84 -3.91
C LEU A 221 13.18 6.59 -5.07
N GLY A 222 12.64 7.71 -5.52
CA GLY A 222 13.18 8.49 -6.64
C GLY A 222 12.11 9.16 -7.52
N GLY A 223 10.85 9.14 -7.11
CA GLY A 223 9.74 9.78 -7.83
C GLY A 223 9.73 11.31 -7.71
N CYS A 224 8.73 11.92 -8.34
CA CYS A 224 8.46 13.35 -8.21
C CYS A 224 8.12 13.71 -6.76
N PRO A 225 8.42 14.96 -6.32
CA PRO A 225 7.99 15.44 -5.02
C PRO A 225 6.46 15.49 -4.94
N GLY A 226 5.91 15.04 -3.83
CA GLY A 226 4.50 15.16 -3.50
C GLY A 226 4.13 16.49 -2.87
N PRO A 227 2.91 16.62 -2.34
CA PRO A 227 2.46 17.78 -1.58
C PRO A 227 3.30 17.94 -0.30
N ASP A 228 3.07 19.07 0.39
CA ASP A 228 3.69 19.32 1.69
C ASP A 228 3.55 18.08 2.58
N PRO A 229 4.64 17.60 3.20
CA PRO A 229 4.60 16.42 4.06
C PRO A 229 3.76 16.64 5.31
N PHE A 230 3.44 17.87 5.65
CA PHE A 230 2.69 18.23 6.84
C PHE A 230 1.26 18.63 6.49
N GLY A 231 0.30 18.03 7.17
CA GLY A 231 -1.10 18.45 7.10
C GLY A 231 -1.38 19.74 7.88
N GLU A 232 -2.55 20.33 7.65
CA GLU A 232 -3.03 21.49 8.39
C GLU A 232 -3.19 21.17 9.88
N ASP A 233 -3.79 20.02 10.19
CA ASP A 233 -3.88 19.47 11.55
C ASP A 233 -2.79 18.43 11.79
N ARG A 234 -1.82 18.80 12.61
CA ARG A 234 -0.70 17.93 12.99
C ARG A 234 -0.96 17.08 14.24
N SER A 235 -2.13 17.18 14.85
CA SER A 235 -2.44 16.50 16.12
C SER A 235 -2.29 14.97 16.03
N GLN A 236 -2.55 14.40 14.86
CA GLN A 236 -2.44 12.97 14.58
C GLN A 236 -1.17 12.61 13.79
N GLN A 237 -0.38 13.59 13.40
CA GLN A 237 0.84 13.34 12.63
C GLN A 237 2.02 13.03 13.54
N LEU A 238 2.73 11.94 13.26
CA LEU A 238 3.93 11.50 13.98
C LEU A 238 5.20 12.13 13.40
N PHE A 239 5.29 12.17 12.08
CA PHE A 239 6.39 12.76 11.34
C PHE A 239 5.97 13.09 9.91
N GLY A 240 6.76 13.95 9.27
CA GLY A 240 6.80 14.19 7.84
C GLY A 240 8.24 14.44 7.43
N LEU A 241 8.64 13.92 6.28
CA LEU A 241 9.93 14.21 5.68
C LEU A 241 9.71 15.18 4.52
N GLU A 242 10.52 16.23 4.46
CA GLU A 242 10.40 17.25 3.41
C GLU A 242 10.37 16.64 2.01
N SER A 243 9.56 17.21 1.15
CA SER A 243 9.48 16.84 -0.27
C SER A 243 10.87 16.89 -0.91
N ARG A 244 11.17 15.98 -1.82
CA ARG A 244 12.48 15.72 -2.44
C ARG A 244 13.48 14.95 -1.59
N SER A 245 13.12 14.50 -0.40
CA SER A 245 13.94 13.58 0.36
C SER A 245 13.57 12.14 0.03
N TRP A 246 14.52 11.39 -0.48
CA TRP A 246 14.32 9.97 -0.75
C TRP A 246 14.55 9.15 0.52
N ALA A 247 13.65 8.24 0.77
CA ALA A 247 13.68 7.40 1.95
C ALA A 247 12.95 6.08 1.73
N PHE A 248 13.19 5.13 2.61
CA PHE A 248 12.40 3.91 2.73
C PHE A 248 12.08 3.61 4.20
N GLY A 249 10.98 2.92 4.42
CA GLY A 249 10.60 2.44 5.75
C GLY A 249 11.16 1.05 6.03
N GLU A 250 11.62 0.83 7.25
CA GLU A 250 11.99 -0.48 7.76
C GLU A 250 11.12 -0.80 8.97
N LEU A 251 10.46 -1.95 8.95
CA LEU A 251 9.71 -2.49 10.08
C LEU A 251 10.48 -3.67 10.70
N THR A 252 10.66 -3.63 12.01
CA THR A 252 11.22 -4.73 12.77
C THR A 252 10.17 -5.25 13.76
N PHE A 253 9.88 -6.53 13.69
CA PHE A 253 8.88 -7.20 14.53
C PHE A 253 9.57 -8.09 15.56
N LYS A 254 9.19 -7.94 16.82
CA LYS A 254 9.72 -8.73 17.94
C LYS A 254 8.61 -9.09 18.90
N LEU A 255 8.80 -10.17 19.63
CA LEU A 255 8.01 -10.47 20.81
C LEU A 255 8.81 -10.12 22.06
N ARG A 256 8.29 -9.24 22.88
CA ARG A 256 8.86 -8.90 24.18
C ARG A 256 7.93 -9.42 25.27
N ASN A 257 8.42 -10.39 26.03
CA ASN A 257 7.61 -11.04 27.06
C ASN A 257 6.26 -11.58 26.52
N GLY A 258 6.28 -12.15 25.31
CA GLY A 258 5.10 -12.69 24.63
C GLY A 258 4.16 -11.66 24.02
N LYS A 259 4.47 -10.36 24.15
CA LYS A 259 3.68 -9.27 23.53
C LYS A 259 4.33 -8.77 22.25
N PRO A 260 3.52 -8.44 21.23
CA PRO A 260 4.03 -7.84 20.00
C PRO A 260 4.66 -6.47 20.26
N ASP A 261 5.79 -6.23 19.63
CA ASP A 261 6.56 -4.97 19.66
C ASP A 261 7.09 -4.73 18.26
N ALA A 262 6.57 -3.72 17.58
CA ALA A 262 7.04 -3.33 16.27
C ALA A 262 7.79 -2.00 16.34
N THR A 263 8.88 -1.91 15.60
CA THR A 263 9.64 -0.68 15.45
C THR A 263 9.66 -0.30 13.98
N PHE A 264 9.16 0.89 13.69
CA PHE A 264 9.31 1.55 12.39
C PHE A 264 10.55 2.44 12.40
N ARG A 265 11.35 2.38 11.34
CA ARG A 265 12.47 3.29 11.09
C ARG A 265 12.33 3.86 9.68
N LEU A 266 12.42 5.17 9.55
CA LEU A 266 12.57 5.83 8.26
C LEU A 266 14.06 6.04 8.00
N ILE A 267 14.54 5.57 6.86
CA ILE A 267 15.95 5.58 6.49
C ILE A 267 16.09 6.39 5.20
N ASP A 268 16.91 7.44 5.23
CA ASP A 268 17.15 8.30 4.07
C ASP A 268 18.12 7.68 3.05
N ALA A 269 18.31 8.37 1.93
CA ALA A 269 19.19 7.91 0.85
C ALA A 269 20.68 7.76 1.26
N SER A 270 21.09 8.38 2.37
CA SER A 270 22.46 8.22 2.92
C SER A 270 22.59 6.99 3.83
N GLY A 271 21.48 6.29 4.11
CA GLY A 271 21.41 5.19 5.05
C GLY A 271 21.22 5.61 6.52
N LYS A 272 20.95 6.90 6.78
CA LYS A 272 20.74 7.43 8.12
C LYS A 272 19.30 7.20 8.55
N VAL A 273 19.10 6.74 9.78
CA VAL A 273 17.78 6.67 10.41
C VAL A 273 17.36 8.09 10.82
N VAL A 274 16.35 8.63 10.12
CA VAL A 274 15.83 9.98 10.35
C VAL A 274 14.61 10.01 11.25
N GLN A 275 13.88 8.90 11.35
CA GLN A 275 12.75 8.72 12.27
C GLN A 275 12.75 7.32 12.87
N ARG A 276 12.26 7.21 14.11
CA ARG A 276 12.05 5.92 14.79
C ARG A 276 10.78 6.01 15.63
N ILE A 277 9.84 5.11 15.36
CA ILE A 277 8.56 5.00 16.07
C ILE A 277 8.47 3.61 16.67
N LEU A 278 8.10 3.53 17.93
CA LEU A 278 7.72 2.31 18.63
C LEU A 278 6.18 2.25 18.64
N THR A 279 5.61 1.16 18.20
CA THR A 279 4.15 0.98 18.08
C THR A 279 3.67 -0.14 18.96
#